data_ab127b87be8cbc9f4cbfa0207e936aee
#
_entry.id   ab127b87be8cbc9f4cbfa0207e936aee
#
_cell.length_a   1.000
_cell.length_b   1.000
_cell.length_c   1.000
_cell.angle_alpha   90.00
_cell.angle_beta   90.00
_cell.angle_gamma   90.00
#
_symmetry.space_group_name_H-M   'P 1'
#
loop_
_entity.id
_entity.type
_entity.pdbx_description
1 polymer ?
#
loop_
_entity_poly.entity_id
_entity_poly.type
_entity_poly.pdbx_seq_one_letter_code
_entity_poly.pdbx_strand_id
1 'polypeptide(L)'
;MDSKVLFHEPQATTAVAVRETAPAKVNLFLNVETKRPDGYHELETLMVSLGLHDTLEFRPLPGESLELVAHDARTAAGLGPSSPPLEVPVGPANLVWKAAQLLKERTGCRLGARLELWKRIPIAAGLAGGSTDAAATLRGLNRLWNLGLSLEELRELGAELGSDIPFFLSGRPAALCRGRGELITPLDLPLGLALVIVKPAAGLSTPQVFRACRPQGPHPGVEPLITALKQGCLAAVAQRLHNTLQPAAESLCPSVVLLKETFSRLSPVGHLMSGSGTCYFGLCRNLAEARRLAGVLQTQRVGSVFVTSVAC
;
A
#
# COMPACT_ATOMS: atom_id res chain seq x y z
N MET A 1 13.32 60.58 -22.57
CA MET A 1 13.04 60.07 -21.19
C MET A 1 12.70 58.59 -21.30
N ASP A 2 13.74 57.76 -21.20
CA ASP A 2 13.62 56.31 -21.36
C ASP A 2 13.30 55.69 -20.01
N SER A 3 12.08 55.20 -19.87
CA SER A 3 11.68 54.39 -18.68
C SER A 3 12.17 52.97 -18.84
N LYS A 4 13.33 52.64 -18.21
CA LYS A 4 13.79 51.29 -18.04
C LYS A 4 12.86 50.54 -17.09
N VAL A 5 12.09 49.60 -17.64
CA VAL A 5 11.38 48.59 -16.84
C VAL A 5 12.42 47.62 -16.26
N LEU A 6 12.67 47.71 -14.98
CA LEU A 6 13.47 46.77 -14.22
C LEU A 6 12.68 45.46 -14.07
N PHE A 7 13.07 44.44 -14.84
CA PHE A 7 12.66 43.08 -14.58
C PHE A 7 13.32 42.64 -13.27
N HIS A 8 12.53 42.45 -12.24
CA HIS A 8 12.97 41.77 -11.03
C HIS A 8 13.23 40.30 -11.41
N GLU A 9 14.49 39.87 -11.33
CA GLU A 9 14.82 38.44 -11.30
C GLU A 9 14.10 37.82 -10.09
N PRO A 10 13.39 36.69 -10.26
CA PRO A 10 12.81 36.00 -9.13
C PRO A 10 13.94 35.55 -8.21
N GLN A 11 14.02 36.14 -7.02
CA GLN A 11 14.89 35.67 -5.96
C GLN A 11 14.64 34.16 -5.78
N ALA A 12 15.72 33.36 -5.76
CA ALA A 12 15.69 31.95 -5.45
C ALA A 12 15.07 31.78 -4.05
N THR A 13 13.77 31.63 -4.01
CA THR A 13 13.03 31.19 -2.81
C THR A 13 13.64 29.84 -2.47
N THR A 14 14.16 29.70 -1.25
CA THR A 14 14.56 28.41 -0.68
C THR A 14 13.32 27.52 -0.70
N ALA A 15 13.14 26.80 -1.80
CA ALA A 15 11.94 26.00 -2.01
C ALA A 15 11.91 24.88 -0.96
N VAL A 16 10.92 24.97 -0.08
CA VAL A 16 10.72 24.04 1.02
C VAL A 16 10.48 22.64 0.44
N ALA A 17 11.28 21.68 0.87
CA ALA A 17 11.05 20.28 0.50
C ALA A 17 9.66 19.82 0.96
N VAL A 18 8.94 19.14 0.10
CA VAL A 18 7.66 18.51 0.44
C VAL A 18 7.94 17.07 0.87
N ARG A 19 7.40 16.67 2.03
CA ARG A 19 7.52 15.31 2.52
C ARG A 19 6.15 14.65 2.63
N GLU A 20 6.07 13.39 2.18
CA GLU A 20 4.87 12.56 2.20
C GLU A 20 5.18 11.20 2.85
N THR A 21 4.21 10.66 3.57
CA THR A 21 4.21 9.27 4.02
C THR A 21 3.39 8.41 3.07
N ALA A 22 3.87 7.20 2.82
CA ALA A 22 3.25 6.22 1.94
C ALA A 22 2.96 4.94 2.74
N PRO A 23 1.81 4.82 3.42
CA PRO A 23 1.49 3.69 4.30
C PRO A 23 1.26 2.41 3.50
N ALA A 24 1.65 1.26 4.05
CA ALA A 24 1.21 -0.04 3.56
C ALA A 24 -0.30 -0.23 3.78
N LYS A 25 -0.89 -1.26 3.16
CA LYS A 25 -2.27 -1.71 3.44
C LYS A 25 -2.32 -3.20 3.70
N VAL A 26 -3.38 -3.64 4.34
CA VAL A 26 -3.86 -5.03 4.28
C VAL A 26 -5.32 -5.07 3.87
N ASN A 27 -5.75 -6.20 3.32
CA ASN A 27 -7.16 -6.48 3.09
C ASN A 27 -7.68 -7.30 4.29
N LEU A 28 -8.60 -6.75 5.07
CA LEU A 28 -9.31 -7.50 6.10
C LEU A 28 -10.40 -8.38 5.50
N PHE A 29 -10.88 -7.98 4.34
CA PHE A 29 -11.83 -8.70 3.52
C PHE A 29 -11.46 -8.53 2.04
N LEU A 30 -11.46 -9.60 1.26
CA LEU A 30 -11.31 -9.57 -0.18
C LEU A 30 -12.15 -10.70 -0.78
N ASN A 31 -13.22 -10.31 -1.44
CA ASN A 31 -14.06 -11.21 -2.20
C ASN A 31 -13.89 -10.97 -3.69
N VAL A 32 -13.62 -12.04 -4.45
CA VAL A 32 -13.62 -12.04 -5.92
C VAL A 32 -14.97 -12.57 -6.36
N GLU A 33 -15.75 -11.74 -7.03
CA GLU A 33 -17.12 -12.09 -7.42
C GLU A 33 -17.16 -12.74 -8.79
N THR A 34 -16.99 -11.94 -9.84
CA THR A 34 -17.12 -12.39 -11.22
C THR A 34 -15.95 -11.89 -12.08
N LYS A 35 -15.69 -12.59 -13.17
CA LYS A 35 -14.75 -12.10 -14.18
C LYS A 35 -15.45 -11.13 -15.10
N ARG A 36 -14.84 -9.97 -15.31
CA ARG A 36 -15.34 -8.89 -16.17
C ARG A 36 -14.96 -9.11 -17.63
N PRO A 37 -15.70 -8.50 -18.57
CA PRO A 37 -15.35 -8.56 -20.01
C PRO A 37 -13.99 -7.95 -20.35
N ASP A 38 -13.52 -6.97 -19.54
CA ASP A 38 -12.22 -6.32 -19.68
C ASP A 38 -11.03 -7.19 -19.19
N GLY A 39 -11.32 -8.42 -18.74
CA GLY A 39 -10.32 -9.38 -18.26
C GLY A 39 -9.96 -9.27 -16.78
N TYR A 40 -10.41 -8.21 -16.12
CA TYR A 40 -10.31 -8.05 -14.66
C TYR A 40 -11.41 -8.85 -13.93
N HIS A 41 -11.41 -8.74 -12.60
CA HIS A 41 -12.44 -9.33 -11.74
C HIS A 41 -13.18 -8.23 -10.99
N GLU A 42 -14.47 -8.43 -10.80
CA GLU A 42 -15.26 -7.63 -9.88
C GLU A 42 -14.90 -8.03 -8.46
N LEU A 43 -14.58 -7.05 -7.62
CA LEU A 43 -14.12 -7.23 -6.26
C LEU A 43 -15.00 -6.49 -5.27
N GLU A 44 -15.12 -7.06 -4.08
CA GLU A 44 -15.51 -6.35 -2.87
C GLU A 44 -14.40 -6.52 -1.84
N THR A 45 -13.76 -5.43 -1.41
CA THR A 45 -12.64 -5.52 -0.46
C THR A 45 -12.64 -4.39 0.56
N LEU A 46 -12.38 -4.74 1.82
CA LEU A 46 -12.12 -3.77 2.89
C LEU A 46 -10.62 -3.65 3.08
N MET A 47 -10.09 -2.49 2.69
CA MET A 47 -8.67 -2.14 2.86
C MET A 47 -8.48 -1.26 4.09
N VAL A 48 -7.38 -1.48 4.80
CA VAL A 48 -6.94 -0.61 5.91
C VAL A 48 -5.46 -0.26 5.77
N SER A 49 -5.14 1.01 6.01
CA SER A 49 -3.77 1.52 6.02
C SER A 49 -3.04 1.15 7.31
N LEU A 50 -1.74 0.96 7.22
CA LEU A 50 -0.88 0.52 8.32
C LEU A 50 0.07 1.63 8.77
N GLY A 51 0.53 1.56 10.02
CA GLY A 51 1.63 2.38 10.50
C GLY A 51 2.98 2.07 9.83
N LEU A 52 3.14 0.88 9.24
CA LEU A 52 4.28 0.56 8.37
C LEU A 52 4.17 1.39 7.09
N HIS A 53 5.16 2.25 6.82
CA HIS A 53 5.11 3.18 5.69
C HIS A 53 6.48 3.43 5.07
N ASP A 54 6.50 3.76 3.79
CA ASP A 54 7.62 4.37 3.10
C ASP A 54 7.58 5.89 3.30
N THR A 55 8.66 6.57 2.94
CA THR A 55 8.73 8.03 3.01
C THR A 55 9.23 8.54 1.66
N LEU A 56 8.61 9.61 1.17
CA LEU A 56 9.08 10.32 -0.01
C LEU A 56 9.36 11.78 0.33
N GLU A 57 10.42 12.31 -0.25
CA GLU A 57 10.76 13.74 -0.19
C GLU A 57 10.91 14.27 -1.61
N PHE A 58 10.36 15.44 -1.85
CA PHE A 58 10.32 16.10 -3.15
C PHE A 58 11.01 17.44 -3.03
N ARG A 59 12.01 17.68 -3.87
CA ARG A 59 12.72 18.95 -3.97
C ARG A 59 12.64 19.47 -5.40
N PRO A 60 12.49 20.78 -5.61
CA PRO A 60 12.52 21.32 -6.96
C PRO A 60 13.90 21.14 -7.59
N LEU A 61 13.91 20.88 -8.90
CA LEU A 61 15.11 20.93 -9.73
C LEU A 61 14.95 22.02 -10.78
N PRO A 62 16.05 22.69 -11.17
CA PRO A 62 16.05 23.58 -12.32
C PRO A 62 15.67 22.83 -13.60
N GLY A 63 14.92 23.49 -14.49
CA GLY A 63 14.46 22.90 -15.74
C GLY A 63 13.32 21.91 -15.58
N GLU A 64 13.24 20.93 -16.48
CA GLU A 64 12.11 20.00 -16.59
C GLU A 64 12.44 18.56 -16.14
N SER A 65 13.66 18.32 -15.68
CA SER A 65 14.16 16.97 -15.39
C SER A 65 13.52 16.38 -14.14
N LEU A 66 13.38 15.05 -14.15
CA LEU A 66 13.02 14.25 -12.99
C LEU A 66 14.25 13.42 -12.57
N GLU A 67 14.52 13.38 -11.28
CA GLU A 67 15.51 12.49 -10.69
C GLU A 67 14.84 11.66 -9.60
N LEU A 68 15.06 10.34 -9.61
CA LEU A 68 14.58 9.42 -8.56
C LEU A 68 15.76 8.72 -7.92
N VAL A 69 15.87 8.85 -6.61
CA VAL A 69 16.82 8.13 -5.77
C VAL A 69 16.04 7.26 -4.80
N ALA A 70 16.40 5.99 -4.66
CA ALA A 70 15.76 5.06 -3.75
C ALA A 70 16.74 4.52 -2.73
N HIS A 71 16.33 4.48 -1.46
CA HIS A 71 17.09 4.02 -0.32
C HIS A 71 16.40 2.82 0.33
N ASP A 72 17.16 1.77 0.62
CA ASP A 72 16.66 0.69 1.49
C ASP A 72 16.70 1.15 2.95
N ALA A 73 15.53 1.41 3.52
CA ALA A 73 15.38 1.87 4.89
C ALA A 73 14.81 0.79 5.82
N ARG A 74 14.83 -0.48 5.42
CA ARG A 74 14.27 -1.60 6.20
C ARG A 74 15.05 -1.85 7.49
N THR A 75 16.37 -1.74 7.45
CA THR A 75 17.24 -1.91 8.62
C THR A 75 16.99 -0.85 9.70
N ALA A 76 16.72 0.39 9.31
CA ALA A 76 16.39 1.47 10.24
C ALA A 76 15.03 1.25 10.94
N ALA A 77 14.18 0.39 10.41
CA ALA A 77 12.89 0.00 10.99
C ALA A 77 13.00 -1.24 11.92
N GLY A 78 14.22 -1.66 12.31
CA GLY A 78 14.45 -2.85 13.14
C GLY A 78 14.25 -4.18 12.40
N LEU A 79 14.18 -4.13 11.08
CA LEU A 79 14.09 -5.30 10.22
C LEU A 79 15.52 -5.81 10.01
N GLY A 80 15.85 -6.93 10.62
CA GLY A 80 17.22 -7.49 10.63
C GLY A 80 17.82 -7.71 9.23
N PRO A 81 19.15 -7.91 9.12
CA PRO A 81 19.91 -8.02 7.89
C PRO A 81 19.63 -9.27 7.06
N SER A 82 18.60 -10.04 7.36
CA SER A 82 18.29 -11.35 6.74
C SER A 82 17.55 -11.26 5.40
N SER A 83 17.31 -10.08 4.87
CA SER A 83 16.73 -9.92 3.52
C SER A 83 17.80 -9.42 2.54
N PRO A 84 17.87 -9.94 1.30
CA PRO A 84 18.78 -9.42 0.29
C PRO A 84 18.53 -7.90 0.09
N PRO A 85 19.53 -7.14 -0.42
CA PRO A 85 19.35 -5.73 -0.73
C PRO A 85 18.11 -5.49 -1.57
N LEU A 86 17.41 -4.40 -1.29
CA LEU A 86 16.18 -4.06 -2.00
C LEU A 86 16.54 -3.40 -3.34
N GLU A 87 16.41 -4.11 -4.43
CA GLU A 87 16.55 -3.53 -5.77
C GLU A 87 15.27 -2.80 -6.15
N VAL A 88 15.24 -1.48 -5.94
CA VAL A 88 14.15 -0.60 -6.36
C VAL A 88 14.51 -0.02 -7.72
N PRO A 89 13.73 -0.26 -8.79
CA PRO A 89 13.95 0.42 -10.06
C PRO A 89 13.89 1.95 -9.87
N VAL A 90 14.82 2.69 -10.49
CA VAL A 90 14.87 4.18 -10.37
C VAL A 90 14.48 4.91 -11.66
N GLY A 91 13.80 4.23 -12.57
CA GLY A 91 13.38 4.78 -13.87
C GLY A 91 11.93 4.43 -14.23
N PRO A 92 11.59 4.38 -15.53
CA PRO A 92 10.22 4.19 -16.04
C PRO A 92 9.50 2.92 -15.55
N ALA A 93 10.22 1.94 -15.03
CA ALA A 93 9.61 0.76 -14.41
C ALA A 93 9.02 1.05 -13.01
N ASN A 94 9.44 2.13 -12.34
CA ASN A 94 8.96 2.50 -11.01
C ASN A 94 7.65 3.30 -11.10
N LEU A 95 6.67 2.96 -10.25
CA LEU A 95 5.39 3.66 -10.18
C LEU A 95 5.52 5.13 -9.71
N VAL A 96 6.53 5.45 -8.90
CA VAL A 96 6.88 6.83 -8.52
C VAL A 96 7.21 7.66 -9.75
N TRP A 97 8.08 7.11 -10.62
CA TRP A 97 8.44 7.76 -11.89
C TRP A 97 7.23 7.93 -12.80
N LYS A 98 6.43 6.86 -12.97
CA LYS A 98 5.22 6.91 -13.80
C LYS A 98 4.21 7.93 -13.29
N ALA A 99 4.02 8.03 -11.98
CA ALA A 99 3.13 9.02 -11.37
C ALA A 99 3.59 10.46 -11.62
N ALA A 100 4.89 10.72 -11.47
CA ALA A 100 5.47 12.03 -11.77
C ALA A 100 5.31 12.39 -13.25
N GLN A 101 5.59 11.46 -14.15
CA GLN A 101 5.47 11.64 -15.58
C GLN A 101 4.02 11.90 -16.01
N LEU A 102 3.08 11.06 -15.53
CA LEU A 102 1.65 11.22 -15.81
C LEU A 102 1.14 12.58 -15.36
N LEU A 103 1.57 13.04 -14.16
CA LEU A 103 1.16 14.33 -13.64
C LEU A 103 1.65 15.48 -14.54
N LYS A 104 2.90 15.42 -15.00
CA LYS A 104 3.44 16.41 -15.98
C LYS A 104 2.66 16.41 -17.29
N GLU A 105 2.39 15.23 -17.84
CA GLU A 105 1.66 15.08 -19.12
C GLU A 105 0.24 15.63 -19.03
N ARG A 106 -0.48 15.35 -17.93
CA ARG A 106 -1.88 15.76 -17.77
C ARG A 106 -2.07 17.25 -17.45
N THR A 107 -1.07 17.85 -16.77
CA THR A 107 -1.14 19.25 -16.36
C THR A 107 -0.35 20.20 -17.28
N GLY A 108 0.48 19.68 -18.18
CA GLY A 108 1.42 20.48 -18.96
C GLY A 108 2.56 21.08 -18.11
N CYS A 109 2.77 20.59 -16.88
CA CYS A 109 3.78 21.12 -15.97
C CYS A 109 5.21 20.86 -16.52
N ARG A 110 5.99 21.93 -16.61
CA ARG A 110 7.39 21.89 -17.09
C ARG A 110 8.42 22.00 -15.96
N LEU A 111 8.00 21.94 -14.71
CA LEU A 111 8.90 22.01 -13.58
C LEU A 111 9.61 20.68 -13.34
N GLY A 112 10.90 20.75 -12.97
CA GLY A 112 11.69 19.59 -12.56
C GLY A 112 11.49 19.27 -11.08
N ALA A 113 11.81 18.02 -10.71
CA ALA A 113 11.82 17.58 -9.32
C ALA A 113 12.82 16.46 -9.08
N ARG A 114 13.48 16.50 -7.92
CA ARG A 114 14.22 15.38 -7.33
C ARG A 114 13.33 14.71 -6.31
N LEU A 115 13.15 13.40 -6.48
CA LEU A 115 12.36 12.52 -5.64
C LEU A 115 13.30 11.59 -4.88
N GLU A 116 13.21 11.56 -3.56
CA GLU A 116 13.95 10.63 -2.71
C GLU A 116 12.96 9.70 -2.02
N LEU A 117 13.13 8.38 -2.21
CA LEU A 117 12.25 7.33 -1.70
C LEU A 117 12.98 6.46 -0.68
N TRP A 118 12.51 6.43 0.57
CA TRP A 118 12.99 5.53 1.62
C TRP A 118 12.04 4.34 1.77
N LYS A 119 12.43 3.18 1.24
CA LYS A 119 11.63 1.94 1.25
C LYS A 119 11.78 1.16 2.54
N ARG A 120 10.65 0.93 3.21
CA ARG A 120 10.49 0.03 4.36
C ARG A 120 9.49 -1.09 4.06
N ILE A 121 8.50 -0.82 3.21
CA ILE A 121 7.50 -1.81 2.78
C ILE A 121 8.16 -2.80 1.84
N PRO A 122 8.06 -4.13 2.09
CA PRO A 122 8.63 -5.13 1.20
C PRO A 122 7.96 -5.14 -0.17
N ILE A 123 8.76 -5.41 -1.21
CA ILE A 123 8.29 -5.49 -2.61
C ILE A 123 7.55 -6.82 -2.84
N ALA A 124 6.57 -6.82 -3.75
CA ALA A 124 5.79 -7.99 -4.17
C ALA A 124 5.19 -8.75 -2.97
N ALA A 125 4.59 -8.02 -2.05
CA ALA A 125 4.17 -8.51 -0.74
C ALA A 125 2.63 -8.55 -0.54
N GLY A 126 1.83 -8.06 -1.47
CA GLY A 126 0.39 -7.87 -1.23
C GLY A 126 0.05 -6.68 -0.31
N LEU A 127 1.07 -5.84 0.03
CA LEU A 127 0.96 -4.67 0.91
C LEU A 127 0.84 -3.33 0.14
N ALA A 128 0.79 -3.37 -1.19
CA ALA A 128 0.64 -2.25 -2.11
C ALA A 128 1.70 -1.13 -1.99
N GLY A 129 2.97 -1.49 -1.63
CA GLY A 129 4.05 -0.51 -1.42
C GLY A 129 4.30 0.39 -2.63
N GLY A 130 4.33 -0.13 -3.86
CA GLY A 130 4.50 0.69 -5.07
C GLY A 130 3.29 1.61 -5.34
N SER A 131 2.08 1.13 -5.07
CA SER A 131 0.85 1.92 -5.26
C SER A 131 0.77 3.10 -4.28
N THR A 132 1.13 2.88 -3.02
CA THR A 132 1.15 3.96 -2.04
C THR A 132 2.25 4.98 -2.33
N ASP A 133 3.43 4.54 -2.83
CA ASP A 133 4.50 5.45 -3.27
C ASP A 133 4.02 6.34 -4.43
N ALA A 134 3.29 5.77 -5.40
CA ALA A 134 2.69 6.54 -6.49
C ALA A 134 1.65 7.54 -6.00
N ALA A 135 0.78 7.15 -5.07
CA ALA A 135 -0.20 8.05 -4.46
C ALA A 135 0.47 9.22 -3.72
N ALA A 136 1.51 8.92 -2.92
CA ALA A 136 2.33 9.94 -2.25
C ALA A 136 3.03 10.86 -3.25
N THR A 137 3.48 10.32 -4.40
CA THR A 137 4.09 11.10 -5.47
C THR A 137 3.09 12.08 -6.10
N LEU A 138 1.88 11.63 -6.40
CA LEU A 138 0.82 12.50 -6.93
C LEU A 138 0.51 13.65 -5.96
N ARG A 139 0.34 13.36 -4.66
CA ARG A 139 0.11 14.40 -3.64
C ARG A 139 1.31 15.34 -3.48
N GLY A 140 2.49 14.76 -3.35
CA GLY A 140 3.71 15.52 -3.08
C GLY A 140 4.08 16.48 -4.21
N LEU A 141 3.99 16.03 -5.46
CA LEU A 141 4.26 16.86 -6.64
C LEU A 141 3.13 17.86 -6.92
N ASN A 142 1.86 17.51 -6.67
CA ASN A 142 0.77 18.46 -6.73
C ASN A 142 1.03 19.66 -5.80
N ARG A 143 1.53 19.42 -4.59
CA ARG A 143 1.91 20.46 -3.63
C ARG A 143 3.20 21.18 -4.04
N LEU A 144 4.26 20.45 -4.43
CA LEU A 144 5.55 21.04 -4.80
C LEU A 144 5.43 21.99 -5.99
N TRP A 145 4.68 21.58 -7.01
CA TRP A 145 4.48 22.35 -8.24
C TRP A 145 3.29 23.28 -8.19
N ASN A 146 2.55 23.31 -7.05
CA ASN A 146 1.36 24.14 -6.84
C ASN A 146 0.32 23.99 -7.96
N LEU A 147 0.00 22.76 -8.34
CA LEU A 147 -0.89 22.47 -9.47
C LEU A 147 -2.37 22.69 -9.13
N GLY A 148 -2.73 22.68 -7.85
CA GLY A 148 -4.10 22.94 -7.39
C GLY A 148 -5.10 21.81 -7.67
N LEU A 149 -4.63 20.60 -8.02
CA LEU A 149 -5.52 19.47 -8.26
C LEU A 149 -6.21 19.02 -6.98
N SER A 150 -7.50 18.73 -7.08
CA SER A 150 -8.32 18.14 -6.03
C SER A 150 -7.94 16.66 -5.77
N LEU A 151 -8.37 16.12 -4.62
CA LEU A 151 -8.20 14.69 -4.34
C LEU A 151 -8.94 13.80 -5.34
N GLU A 152 -10.06 14.27 -5.91
CA GLU A 152 -10.80 13.52 -6.93
C GLU A 152 -9.97 13.39 -8.21
N GLU A 153 -9.46 14.51 -8.73
CA GLU A 153 -8.59 14.50 -9.92
C GLU A 153 -7.34 13.65 -9.71
N LEU A 154 -6.74 13.69 -8.51
CA LEU A 154 -5.60 12.82 -8.18
C LEU A 154 -6.01 11.34 -8.15
N ARG A 155 -7.24 11.00 -7.69
CA ARG A 155 -7.76 9.62 -7.70
C ARG A 155 -7.97 9.11 -9.12
N GLU A 156 -8.52 9.93 -10.01
CA GLU A 156 -8.67 9.58 -11.42
C GLU A 156 -7.33 9.27 -12.07
N LEU A 157 -6.32 10.13 -11.88
CA LEU A 157 -4.96 9.88 -12.34
C LEU A 157 -4.35 8.62 -11.71
N GLY A 158 -4.60 8.40 -10.43
CA GLY A 158 -4.13 7.22 -9.71
C GLY A 158 -4.71 5.92 -10.26
N ALA A 159 -6.00 5.91 -10.65
CA ALA A 159 -6.69 4.75 -11.21
C ALA A 159 -6.12 4.29 -12.55
N GLU A 160 -5.49 5.19 -13.33
CA GLU A 160 -4.79 4.85 -14.57
C GLU A 160 -3.50 4.06 -14.31
N LEU A 161 -2.85 4.32 -13.17
CA LEU A 161 -1.58 3.70 -12.80
C LEU A 161 -1.76 2.36 -12.06
N GLY A 162 -2.87 2.21 -11.33
CA GLY A 162 -3.15 0.98 -10.60
C GLY A 162 -4.37 1.05 -9.68
N SER A 163 -5.04 -0.09 -9.49
CA SER A 163 -6.31 -0.20 -8.77
C SER A 163 -6.23 0.15 -7.28
N ASP A 164 -5.08 -0.07 -6.62
CA ASP A 164 -4.92 0.24 -5.19
C ASP A 164 -4.57 1.72 -4.93
N ILE A 165 -4.18 2.50 -5.97
CA ILE A 165 -3.71 3.88 -5.78
C ILE A 165 -4.83 4.81 -5.30
N PRO A 166 -6.07 4.75 -5.83
CA PRO A 166 -7.18 5.56 -5.35
C PRO A 166 -7.48 5.38 -3.85
N PHE A 167 -7.27 4.18 -3.29
CA PHE A 167 -7.43 3.94 -1.86
C PHE A 167 -6.54 4.87 -1.03
N PHE A 168 -5.25 5.01 -1.40
CA PHE A 168 -4.30 5.86 -0.69
C PHE A 168 -4.54 7.37 -0.89
N LEU A 169 -5.40 7.72 -1.85
CA LEU A 169 -5.87 9.09 -2.13
C LEU A 169 -7.26 9.35 -1.56
N SER A 170 -7.83 8.39 -0.81
CA SER A 170 -9.17 8.52 -0.22
C SER A 170 -9.25 9.50 0.95
N GLY A 171 -8.12 9.85 1.56
CA GLY A 171 -8.04 10.71 2.75
C GLY A 171 -8.48 10.02 4.05
N ARG A 172 -8.72 8.70 4.03
CA ARG A 172 -9.12 7.90 5.19
C ARG A 172 -8.27 6.62 5.32
N PRO A 173 -8.03 6.14 6.56
CA PRO A 173 -7.24 4.92 6.80
C PRO A 173 -7.98 3.63 6.47
N ALA A 174 -9.29 3.68 6.24
CA ALA A 174 -10.10 2.54 5.84
C ALA A 174 -11.02 2.90 4.69
N ALA A 175 -11.22 1.99 3.75
CA ALA A 175 -12.21 2.12 2.71
C ALA A 175 -12.74 0.76 2.23
N LEU A 176 -14.01 0.77 1.85
CA LEU A 176 -14.61 -0.27 1.03
C LEU A 176 -14.31 0.04 -0.43
N CYS A 177 -13.69 -0.90 -1.11
CA CYS A 177 -13.29 -0.76 -2.50
C CYS A 177 -14.01 -1.81 -3.34
N ARG A 178 -14.60 -1.37 -4.46
CA ARG A 178 -15.34 -2.19 -5.43
C ARG A 178 -14.79 -2.00 -6.84
N GLY A 179 -15.43 -2.63 -7.83
CA GLY A 179 -14.90 -2.65 -9.19
C GLY A 179 -13.67 -3.55 -9.26
N ARG A 180 -12.58 -3.06 -9.84
CA ARG A 180 -11.25 -3.69 -9.78
C ARG A 180 -10.50 -3.36 -8.46
N GLY A 181 -11.14 -2.58 -7.56
CA GLY A 181 -10.58 -1.98 -6.36
C GLY A 181 -10.49 -0.44 -6.42
N GLU A 182 -10.87 0.19 -7.53
CA GLU A 182 -10.79 1.64 -7.79
C GLU A 182 -12.01 2.43 -7.30
N LEU A 183 -13.16 1.79 -7.11
CA LEU A 183 -14.37 2.45 -6.63
C LEU A 183 -14.33 2.53 -5.11
N ILE A 184 -13.93 3.69 -4.59
CA ILE A 184 -13.59 3.90 -3.19
C ILE A 184 -14.77 4.51 -2.43
N THR A 185 -15.21 3.83 -1.37
CA THR A 185 -16.10 4.39 -0.34
C THR A 185 -15.32 4.49 0.96
N PRO A 186 -14.85 5.69 1.34
CA PRO A 186 -14.12 5.89 2.59
C PRO A 186 -14.98 5.53 3.80
N LEU A 187 -14.38 4.90 4.80
CA LEU A 187 -15.05 4.49 6.03
C LEU A 187 -14.40 5.13 7.24
N ASP A 188 -15.24 5.59 8.16
CA ASP A 188 -14.83 6.04 9.47
C ASP A 188 -15.03 4.89 10.46
N LEU A 189 -13.93 4.23 10.81
CA LEU A 189 -13.93 3.05 11.68
C LEU A 189 -12.97 3.25 12.86
N PRO A 190 -13.34 2.80 14.07
CA PRO A 190 -12.44 2.85 15.23
C PRO A 190 -11.35 1.77 15.09
N LEU A 191 -10.27 2.08 14.38
CA LEU A 191 -9.24 1.13 14.00
C LEU A 191 -8.05 1.18 14.98
N GLY A 192 -8.14 0.47 16.09
CA GLY A 192 -7.02 0.22 17.03
C GLY A 192 -6.39 -1.17 16.84
N LEU A 193 -6.38 -1.72 15.62
CA LEU A 193 -5.94 -3.09 15.37
C LEU A 193 -4.41 -3.20 15.41
N ALA A 194 -3.90 -4.14 16.21
CA ALA A 194 -2.48 -4.50 16.26
C ALA A 194 -2.25 -5.73 15.37
N LEU A 195 -1.21 -5.68 14.54
CA LEU A 195 -0.89 -6.72 13.57
C LEU A 195 0.56 -7.16 13.69
N VAL A 196 0.80 -8.46 13.52
CA VAL A 196 2.10 -9.02 13.15
C VAL A 196 2.01 -9.52 11.72
N ILE A 197 2.97 -9.13 10.88
CA ILE A 197 2.98 -9.45 9.44
C ILE A 197 4.25 -10.22 9.12
N VAL A 198 4.14 -11.24 8.29
CA VAL A 198 5.29 -11.98 7.77
C VAL A 198 5.30 -11.91 6.26
N LYS A 199 6.45 -11.52 5.69
CA LYS A 199 6.75 -11.61 4.26
C LYS A 199 7.74 -12.76 4.04
N PRO A 200 7.33 -13.89 3.48
CA PRO A 200 8.25 -14.97 3.12
C PRO A 200 9.19 -14.51 1.99
N ALA A 201 10.30 -15.20 1.80
CA ALA A 201 11.24 -14.92 0.71
C ALA A 201 10.58 -15.08 -0.67
N ALA A 202 9.66 -16.04 -0.80
CA ALA A 202 8.91 -16.27 -2.02
C ALA A 202 8.00 -15.08 -2.38
N GLY A 203 7.83 -14.83 -3.68
CA GLY A 203 6.87 -13.91 -4.25
C GLY A 203 5.82 -14.64 -5.09
N LEU A 204 4.68 -14.00 -5.33
CA LEU A 204 3.64 -14.45 -6.24
C LEU A 204 3.31 -13.35 -7.25
N SER A 205 3.01 -13.77 -8.47
CA SER A 205 2.48 -12.88 -9.51
C SER A 205 0.99 -12.70 -9.31
N THR A 206 0.53 -11.48 -9.04
CA THR A 206 -0.90 -11.15 -8.90
C THR A 206 -1.75 -11.72 -10.05
N PRO A 207 -1.37 -11.53 -11.36
CA PRO A 207 -2.13 -12.12 -12.44
C PRO A 207 -2.21 -13.66 -12.41
N GLN A 208 -1.17 -14.35 -11.92
CA GLN A 208 -1.20 -15.81 -11.80
C GLN A 208 -2.17 -16.27 -10.71
N VAL A 209 -2.20 -15.58 -9.56
CA VAL A 209 -3.13 -15.89 -8.46
C VAL A 209 -4.58 -15.67 -8.90
N PHE A 210 -4.88 -14.55 -9.56
CA PHE A 210 -6.23 -14.30 -10.09
C PHE A 210 -6.66 -15.34 -11.14
N ARG A 211 -5.76 -15.77 -12.01
CA ARG A 211 -6.06 -16.84 -12.99
C ARG A 211 -6.34 -18.20 -12.35
N ALA A 212 -5.67 -18.50 -11.24
CA ALA A 212 -5.86 -19.72 -10.49
C ALA A 212 -7.07 -19.65 -9.53
N CYS A 213 -7.58 -18.46 -9.24
CA CYS A 213 -8.71 -18.26 -8.36
C CYS A 213 -9.97 -18.95 -8.91
N ARG A 214 -10.68 -19.61 -8.00
CA ARG A 214 -11.99 -20.22 -8.25
C ARG A 214 -12.95 -19.71 -7.20
N PRO A 215 -13.75 -18.66 -7.49
CA PRO A 215 -14.73 -18.15 -6.55
C PRO A 215 -15.69 -19.25 -6.11
N GLN A 216 -15.93 -19.38 -4.81
CA GLN A 216 -16.75 -20.45 -4.23
C GLN A 216 -18.15 -19.92 -3.86
N GLY A 217 -18.99 -19.67 -4.85
CA GLY A 217 -20.39 -19.29 -4.63
C GLY A 217 -20.62 -17.94 -3.94
N PRO A 218 -21.85 -17.62 -3.56
CA PRO A 218 -22.18 -16.36 -2.91
C PRO A 218 -21.58 -16.26 -1.50
N HIS A 219 -20.96 -15.11 -1.20
CA HIS A 219 -20.46 -14.74 0.12
C HIS A 219 -21.40 -13.71 0.78
N PRO A 220 -21.59 -13.72 2.11
CA PRO A 220 -22.47 -12.76 2.81
C PRO A 220 -22.03 -11.28 2.71
N GLY A 221 -20.93 -10.99 2.02
CA GLY A 221 -20.43 -9.63 1.83
C GLY A 221 -19.61 -9.13 3.00
N VAL A 222 -19.20 -7.86 2.91
CA VAL A 222 -18.30 -7.20 3.86
C VAL A 222 -19.05 -6.60 5.07
N GLU A 223 -20.36 -6.37 4.99
CA GLU A 223 -21.13 -5.65 6.02
C GLU A 223 -21.05 -6.25 7.44
N PRO A 224 -21.05 -7.60 7.61
CA PRO A 224 -20.86 -8.19 8.95
C PRO A 224 -19.48 -7.86 9.56
N LEU A 225 -18.45 -7.73 8.74
CA LEU A 225 -17.11 -7.33 9.20
C LEU A 225 -17.09 -5.85 9.61
N ILE A 226 -17.67 -4.96 8.80
CA ILE A 226 -17.80 -3.54 9.11
C ILE A 226 -18.55 -3.34 10.44
N THR A 227 -19.63 -4.07 10.65
CA THR A 227 -20.39 -4.04 11.90
C THR A 227 -19.54 -4.48 13.10
N ALA A 228 -18.79 -5.58 12.97
CA ALA A 228 -17.90 -6.06 14.02
C ALA A 228 -16.77 -5.06 14.37
N LEU A 229 -16.23 -4.38 13.35
CA LEU A 229 -15.23 -3.31 13.53
C LEU A 229 -15.83 -2.12 14.29
N LYS A 230 -17.02 -1.65 13.92
CA LYS A 230 -17.73 -0.56 14.62
C LYS A 230 -18.01 -0.88 16.09
N GLN A 231 -18.28 -2.16 16.38
CA GLN A 231 -18.52 -2.66 17.75
C GLN A 231 -17.24 -2.89 18.55
N GLY A 232 -16.05 -2.81 17.92
CA GLY A 232 -14.76 -3.08 18.57
C GLY A 232 -14.58 -4.54 19.02
N CYS A 233 -15.35 -5.47 18.48
CA CYS A 233 -15.32 -6.88 18.86
C CYS A 233 -14.30 -7.67 18.05
N LEU A 234 -13.04 -7.76 18.52
CA LEU A 234 -11.94 -8.42 17.81
C LEU A 234 -12.24 -9.88 17.45
N ALA A 235 -12.92 -10.64 18.32
CA ALA A 235 -13.29 -12.02 18.04
C ALA A 235 -14.27 -12.12 16.86
N ALA A 236 -15.23 -11.21 16.79
CA ALA A 236 -16.17 -11.12 15.68
C ALA A 236 -15.49 -10.64 14.39
N VAL A 237 -14.51 -9.74 14.47
CA VAL A 237 -13.65 -9.33 13.34
C VAL A 237 -12.89 -10.54 12.80
N ALA A 238 -12.22 -11.29 13.68
CA ALA A 238 -11.41 -12.46 13.30
C ALA A 238 -12.21 -13.53 12.55
N GLN A 239 -13.44 -13.79 12.98
CA GLN A 239 -14.34 -14.76 12.33
C GLN A 239 -14.82 -14.33 10.93
N ARG A 240 -14.64 -13.04 10.59
CA ARG A 240 -15.11 -12.45 9.33
C ARG A 240 -13.98 -12.02 8.40
N LEU A 241 -12.72 -12.28 8.80
CA LEU A 241 -11.57 -12.13 7.91
C LEU A 241 -11.75 -13.08 6.72
N HIS A 242 -11.61 -12.56 5.50
CA HIS A 242 -11.85 -13.34 4.29
C HIS A 242 -10.94 -12.93 3.14
N ASN A 243 -10.43 -13.90 2.40
CA ASN A 243 -9.67 -13.65 1.17
C ASN A 243 -9.89 -14.80 0.17
N THR A 244 -10.72 -14.58 -0.84
CA THR A 244 -11.01 -15.55 -1.92
C THR A 244 -9.76 -15.96 -2.70
N LEU A 245 -8.71 -15.14 -2.72
CA LEU A 245 -7.46 -15.44 -3.43
C LEU A 245 -6.55 -16.40 -2.65
N GLN A 246 -6.76 -16.55 -1.33
CA GLN A 246 -5.84 -17.32 -0.49
C GLN A 246 -5.72 -18.79 -0.91
N PRO A 247 -6.79 -19.56 -1.20
CA PRO A 247 -6.65 -20.94 -1.66
C PRO A 247 -5.84 -21.08 -2.95
N ALA A 248 -6.00 -20.13 -3.89
CA ALA A 248 -5.22 -20.10 -5.13
C ALA A 248 -3.73 -19.81 -4.84
N ALA A 249 -3.44 -18.88 -3.93
CA ALA A 249 -2.07 -18.57 -3.52
C ALA A 249 -1.42 -19.76 -2.78
N GLU A 250 -2.18 -20.47 -1.93
CA GLU A 250 -1.74 -21.71 -1.25
C GLU A 250 -1.34 -22.79 -2.27
N SER A 251 -2.12 -22.96 -3.35
CA SER A 251 -1.79 -23.96 -4.39
C SER A 251 -0.56 -23.61 -5.22
N LEU A 252 -0.22 -22.32 -5.31
CA LEU A 252 0.91 -21.81 -6.12
C LEU A 252 2.19 -21.61 -5.31
N CYS A 253 2.09 -21.47 -3.98
CA CYS A 253 3.23 -21.12 -3.12
C CYS A 253 3.19 -21.82 -1.78
N PRO A 254 4.04 -22.87 -1.58
CA PRO A 254 4.11 -23.62 -0.32
C PRO A 254 4.40 -22.74 0.92
N SER A 255 5.10 -21.60 0.72
CA SER A 255 5.37 -20.69 1.83
C SER A 255 4.10 -20.04 2.40
N VAL A 256 3.03 -19.88 1.61
CA VAL A 256 1.75 -19.38 2.10
C VAL A 256 1.07 -20.42 2.98
N VAL A 257 1.13 -21.70 2.58
CA VAL A 257 0.63 -22.83 3.40
C VAL A 257 1.39 -22.91 4.73
N LEU A 258 2.73 -22.84 4.68
CA LEU A 258 3.56 -22.84 5.89
C LEU A 258 3.19 -21.70 6.84
N LEU A 259 2.96 -20.49 6.31
CA LEU A 259 2.57 -19.34 7.13
C LEU A 259 1.18 -19.55 7.74
N LYS A 260 0.21 -20.04 6.99
CA LYS A 260 -1.13 -20.38 7.51
C LYS A 260 -1.05 -21.35 8.68
N GLU A 261 -0.32 -22.45 8.54
CA GLU A 261 -0.12 -23.45 9.60
C GLU A 261 0.61 -22.85 10.81
N THR A 262 1.63 -22.03 10.56
CA THR A 262 2.40 -21.37 11.62
C THR A 262 1.51 -20.43 12.41
N PHE A 263 0.72 -19.59 11.76
CA PHE A 263 -0.21 -18.68 12.43
C PHE A 263 -1.34 -19.45 13.14
N SER A 264 -1.84 -20.54 12.57
CA SER A 264 -2.83 -21.41 13.25
C SER A 264 -2.29 -21.98 14.56
N ARG A 265 -1.00 -22.42 14.60
CA ARG A 265 -0.36 -22.91 15.84
C ARG A 265 -0.09 -21.79 16.85
N LEU A 266 0.28 -20.60 16.39
CA LEU A 266 0.54 -19.44 17.26
C LEU A 266 -0.74 -18.81 17.83
N SER A 267 -1.90 -19.09 17.21
CA SER A 267 -3.23 -18.71 17.64
C SER A 267 -3.38 -17.23 18.00
N PRO A 268 -3.04 -16.26 17.10
CA PRO A 268 -3.47 -14.88 17.26
C PRO A 268 -5.01 -14.83 17.28
N VAL A 269 -5.60 -13.66 17.52
CA VAL A 269 -7.07 -13.52 17.51
C VAL A 269 -7.68 -13.96 16.17
N GLY A 270 -6.99 -13.67 15.06
CA GLY A 270 -7.31 -14.12 13.72
C GLY A 270 -6.10 -13.97 12.81
N HIS A 271 -6.10 -14.59 11.64
CA HIS A 271 -5.00 -14.48 10.69
C HIS A 271 -5.47 -14.64 9.24
N LEU A 272 -4.80 -14.00 8.31
CA LEU A 272 -5.18 -14.01 6.90
C LEU A 272 -4.00 -13.63 5.98
N MET A 273 -4.04 -14.05 4.72
CA MET A 273 -3.16 -13.56 3.67
C MET A 273 -3.65 -12.19 3.17
N SER A 274 -2.74 -11.23 2.95
CA SER A 274 -3.08 -9.91 2.40
C SER A 274 -3.03 -9.90 0.87
N GLY A 275 -4.09 -9.41 0.25
CA GLY A 275 -4.19 -9.25 -1.21
C GLY A 275 -3.98 -10.57 -1.96
N SER A 276 -3.20 -10.55 -3.04
CA SER A 276 -2.79 -11.74 -3.78
C SER A 276 -1.60 -12.49 -3.16
N GLY A 277 -1.14 -12.07 -1.97
CA GLY A 277 0.00 -12.65 -1.27
C GLY A 277 1.33 -12.00 -1.70
N THR A 278 2.43 -12.45 -1.12
CA THR A 278 2.62 -13.58 -0.20
C THR A 278 2.58 -13.20 1.28
N CYS A 279 2.42 -11.90 1.65
CA CYS A 279 2.33 -11.53 3.05
C CYS A 279 1.13 -12.16 3.74
N TYR A 280 1.41 -12.60 4.97
CA TYR A 280 0.42 -13.16 5.87
C TYR A 280 0.42 -12.36 7.17
N PHE A 281 -0.75 -12.03 7.72
CA PHE A 281 -0.84 -11.26 8.95
C PHE A 281 -1.62 -11.99 10.04
N GLY A 282 -1.25 -11.73 11.29
CA GLY A 282 -2.01 -12.11 12.49
C GLY A 282 -2.58 -10.87 13.15
N LEU A 283 -3.88 -10.88 13.42
CA LEU A 283 -4.59 -9.90 14.24
C LEU A 283 -4.34 -10.22 15.70
N CYS A 284 -3.83 -9.25 16.46
CA CYS A 284 -3.44 -9.39 17.86
C CYS A 284 -4.33 -8.53 18.76
N ARG A 285 -4.45 -8.89 20.04
CA ARG A 285 -5.21 -8.11 21.03
C ARG A 285 -4.59 -6.72 21.25
N ASN A 286 -3.26 -6.64 21.17
CA ASN A 286 -2.50 -5.41 21.35
C ASN A 286 -1.08 -5.55 20.77
N LEU A 287 -0.33 -4.45 20.75
CA LEU A 287 1.04 -4.43 20.26
C LEU A 287 2.03 -5.29 21.09
N ALA A 288 1.76 -5.53 22.37
CA ALA A 288 2.62 -6.40 23.19
C ALA A 288 2.50 -7.86 22.73
N GLU A 289 1.30 -8.34 22.45
CA GLU A 289 1.08 -9.67 21.85
C GLU A 289 1.71 -9.76 20.47
N ALA A 290 1.53 -8.74 19.61
CA ALA A 290 2.14 -8.71 18.28
C ALA A 290 3.67 -8.80 18.35
N ARG A 291 4.32 -8.08 19.27
CA ARG A 291 5.78 -8.15 19.49
C ARG A 291 6.22 -9.54 20.00
N ARG A 292 5.48 -10.14 20.93
CA ARG A 292 5.76 -11.49 21.42
C ARG A 292 5.70 -12.52 20.30
N LEU A 293 4.65 -12.47 19.46
CA LEU A 293 4.50 -13.37 18.30
C LEU A 293 5.61 -13.10 17.26
N ALA A 294 5.97 -11.85 17.05
CA ALA A 294 7.05 -11.49 16.13
C ALA A 294 8.39 -12.12 16.56
N GLY A 295 8.72 -12.12 17.86
CA GLY A 295 9.92 -12.79 18.38
C GLY A 295 9.92 -14.28 18.05
N VAL A 296 8.79 -14.98 18.23
CA VAL A 296 8.68 -16.41 17.87
C VAL A 296 8.82 -16.62 16.36
N LEU A 297 8.15 -15.81 15.54
CA LEU A 297 8.22 -15.91 14.08
C LEU A 297 9.64 -15.66 13.54
N GLN A 298 10.38 -14.73 14.15
CA GLN A 298 11.78 -14.46 13.81
C GLN A 298 12.69 -15.66 14.09
N THR A 299 12.51 -16.33 15.23
CA THR A 299 13.30 -17.54 15.56
C THR A 299 13.03 -18.69 14.59
N GLN A 300 11.81 -18.79 14.06
CA GLN A 300 11.42 -19.80 13.06
C GLN A 300 11.91 -19.48 11.64
N ARG A 301 12.46 -18.28 11.40
CA ARG A 301 13.01 -17.84 10.11
C ARG A 301 12.03 -17.98 8.93
N VAL A 302 10.74 -17.79 9.17
CA VAL A 302 9.68 -17.94 8.15
C VAL A 302 9.60 -16.77 7.16
N GLY A 303 10.40 -15.73 7.36
CA GLY A 303 10.47 -14.55 6.51
C GLY A 303 10.78 -13.28 7.28
N SER A 304 10.66 -12.13 6.62
CA SER A 304 10.75 -10.81 7.29
C SER A 304 9.50 -10.56 8.11
N VAL A 305 9.67 -10.19 9.39
CA VAL A 305 8.58 -10.01 10.35
C VAL A 305 8.43 -8.55 10.72
N PHE A 306 7.21 -8.04 10.70
CA PHE A 306 6.84 -6.65 11.00
C PHE A 306 5.78 -6.62 12.09
N VAL A 307 5.89 -5.65 12.99
CA VAL A 307 4.83 -5.31 13.96
C VAL A 307 4.31 -3.92 13.60
N THR A 308 3.01 -3.80 13.47
CA THR A 308 2.38 -2.53 13.11
C THR A 308 0.99 -2.44 13.72
N SER A 309 0.41 -1.25 13.70
CA SER A 309 -1.02 -1.02 13.92
C SER A 309 -1.67 -0.53 12.64
N VAL A 310 -3.00 -0.61 12.58
CA VAL A 310 -3.74 0.14 11.58
C VAL A 310 -3.57 1.63 11.86
N ALA A 311 -3.37 2.44 10.81
CA ALA A 311 -3.25 3.89 10.93
C ALA A 311 -4.55 4.49 11.50
N CYS A 312 -4.41 5.50 12.34
CA CYS A 312 -5.55 6.26 12.90
C CYS A 312 -5.89 7.43 12.00
#